data_3da28f5b4e2bc200bfa679e5269f4d58
#
_entry.id   3da28f5b4e2bc200bfa679e5269f4d58
#
_cell.length_a   1.000
_cell.length_b   1.000
_cell.length_c   1.000
_cell.angle_alpha   90.00
_cell.angle_beta   90.00
_cell.angle_gamma   90.00
#
_symmetry.space_group_name_H-M   'P 1'
#
loop_
_entity.id
_entity.type
_entity.pdbx_description
1 polymer ?
#
loop_
_entity_poly.entity_id
_entity_poly.type
_entity_poly.pdbx_seq_one_letter_code
_entity_poly.pdbx_strand_id
1 'polypeptide(L)'
;PEQKSRTYSRDIAMVKLLSGVIIVLTGVTGLGIIGLAWFSVTQRRKQIGTRRALGATRADIVRYFMVENWLITSAGLAVGLIGTVGLNWFLDTQYEVGRVPLWYLPVGMMALWILGQLAVLLPARRAANIPPALATRSV
;
A
#
# COMPACT_ATOMS: atom_id res chain seq x y z
N PRO A 1 -13.96 -43.56 1.81
CA PRO A 1 -14.18 -42.46 0.87
C PRO A 1 -14.78 -41.22 1.53
N GLU A 2 -15.66 -41.35 2.52
CA GLU A 2 -16.36 -40.22 3.15
C GLU A 2 -15.47 -39.29 4.00
N GLN A 3 -14.43 -39.80 4.63
CA GLN A 3 -13.50 -38.98 5.42
C GLN A 3 -12.71 -38.02 4.52
N LYS A 4 -12.31 -38.44 3.33
CA LYS A 4 -11.61 -37.56 2.36
C LYS A 4 -12.48 -36.40 1.90
N SER A 5 -13.77 -36.60 1.66
CA SER A 5 -14.69 -35.55 1.22
C SER A 5 -14.97 -34.49 2.31
N ARG A 6 -15.01 -34.93 3.58
CA ARG A 6 -15.19 -34.00 4.72
C ARG A 6 -13.95 -33.15 5.01
N THR A 7 -12.74 -33.68 4.80
CA THR A 7 -11.50 -32.91 4.93
C THR A 7 -11.42 -31.88 3.81
N TYR A 8 -11.69 -32.26 2.56
CA TYR A 8 -11.69 -31.36 1.40
C TYR A 8 -12.69 -30.21 1.53
N SER A 9 -13.89 -30.46 2.06
CA SER A 9 -14.89 -29.41 2.26
C SER A 9 -14.50 -28.43 3.37
N ARG A 10 -13.81 -28.89 4.41
CA ARG A 10 -13.26 -28.01 5.45
C ARG A 10 -12.11 -27.14 4.94
N ASP A 11 -11.21 -27.70 4.15
CA ASP A 11 -10.10 -26.97 3.56
C ASP A 11 -10.60 -25.89 2.59
N ILE A 12 -11.60 -26.21 1.76
CA ILE A 12 -12.22 -25.22 0.87
C ILE A 12 -12.93 -24.12 1.67
N ALA A 13 -13.62 -24.47 2.75
CA ALA A 13 -14.27 -23.48 3.60
C ALA A 13 -13.25 -22.55 4.27
N MET A 14 -12.14 -23.09 4.78
CA MET A 14 -11.04 -22.28 5.34
C MET A 14 -10.43 -21.34 4.29
N VAL A 15 -10.14 -21.83 3.08
CA VAL A 15 -9.60 -20.99 2.00
C VAL A 15 -10.56 -19.86 1.65
N LYS A 16 -11.87 -20.11 1.56
CA LYS A 16 -12.88 -19.09 1.29
C LYS A 16 -12.95 -18.04 2.41
N LEU A 17 -12.94 -18.48 3.68
CA LEU A 17 -12.94 -17.57 4.83
C LEU A 17 -11.69 -16.70 4.86
N LEU A 18 -10.49 -17.31 4.70
CA LEU A 18 -9.23 -16.58 4.66
C LEU A 18 -9.19 -15.59 3.49
N SER A 19 -9.65 -16.02 2.30
CA SER A 19 -9.73 -15.12 1.14
C SER A 19 -10.67 -13.94 1.41
N GLY A 20 -11.82 -14.17 2.03
CA GLY A 20 -12.73 -13.11 2.44
C GLY A 20 -12.09 -12.11 3.40
N VAL A 21 -11.39 -12.60 4.42
CA VAL A 21 -10.67 -11.76 5.38
C VAL A 21 -9.57 -10.95 4.69
N ILE A 22 -8.80 -11.56 3.80
CA ILE A 22 -7.74 -10.88 3.04
C ILE A 22 -8.32 -9.75 2.19
N ILE A 23 -9.43 -9.99 1.49
CA ILE A 23 -10.10 -8.98 0.67
C ILE A 23 -10.56 -7.79 1.53
N VAL A 24 -11.19 -8.06 2.67
CA VAL A 24 -11.65 -7.01 3.59
C VAL A 24 -10.47 -6.22 4.15
N LEU A 25 -9.42 -6.89 4.64
CA LEU A 25 -8.23 -6.24 5.17
C LEU A 25 -7.53 -5.40 4.11
N THR A 26 -7.41 -5.92 2.88
CA THR A 26 -6.82 -5.16 1.76
C THR A 26 -7.65 -3.92 1.44
N GLY A 27 -8.98 -4.03 1.44
CA GLY A 27 -9.88 -2.91 1.25
C GLY A 27 -9.74 -1.84 2.32
N VAL A 28 -9.76 -2.23 3.60
CA VAL A 28 -9.59 -1.32 4.73
C VAL A 28 -8.22 -0.63 4.69
N THR A 29 -7.16 -1.39 4.41
CA THR A 29 -5.80 -0.85 4.27
C THR A 29 -5.72 0.15 3.12
N GLY A 30 -6.31 -0.18 1.97
CA GLY A 30 -6.38 0.73 0.82
C GLY A 30 -7.10 2.05 1.14
N LEU A 31 -8.24 1.98 1.82
CA LEU A 31 -8.97 3.16 2.29
C LEU A 31 -8.13 3.98 3.29
N GLY A 32 -7.41 3.32 4.20
CA GLY A 32 -6.49 3.97 5.13
C GLY A 32 -5.38 4.74 4.41
N ILE A 33 -4.75 4.13 3.41
CA ILE A 33 -3.71 4.77 2.59
C ILE A 33 -4.27 6.00 1.86
N ILE A 34 -5.45 5.89 1.25
CA ILE A 34 -6.11 6.99 0.57
C ILE A 34 -6.40 8.14 1.54
N GLY A 35 -6.92 7.83 2.74
CA GLY A 35 -7.21 8.80 3.78
C GLY A 35 -5.97 9.55 4.26
N LEU A 36 -4.88 8.83 4.55
CA LEU A 36 -3.60 9.42 4.95
C LEU A 36 -2.98 10.27 3.84
N ALA A 37 -3.03 9.80 2.59
CA ALA A 37 -2.54 10.57 1.45
C ALA A 37 -3.36 11.86 1.26
N TRP A 38 -4.66 11.80 1.40
CA TRP A 38 -5.54 12.97 1.36
C TRP A 38 -5.22 13.97 2.47
N PHE A 39 -5.06 13.49 3.69
CA PHE A 39 -4.68 14.30 4.84
C PHE A 39 -3.32 14.99 4.63
N SER A 40 -2.31 14.24 4.18
CA SER A 40 -0.98 14.78 3.87
C SER A 40 -1.02 15.88 2.82
N VAL A 41 -1.80 15.69 1.76
CA VAL A 41 -1.99 16.72 0.71
C VAL A 41 -2.66 17.97 1.29
N THR A 42 -3.66 17.78 2.14
CA THR A 42 -4.40 18.91 2.74
C THR A 42 -3.52 19.74 3.66
N GLN A 43 -2.71 19.09 4.49
CA GLN A 43 -1.75 19.80 5.35
C GLN A 43 -0.68 20.57 4.58
N ARG A 44 -0.27 20.05 3.42
CA ARG A 44 0.81 20.64 2.62
C ARG A 44 0.30 21.64 1.56
N ARG A 45 -0.99 22.02 1.56
CA ARG A 45 -1.58 22.94 0.57
C ARG A 45 -0.79 24.24 0.42
N LYS A 46 -0.38 24.86 1.53
CA LYS A 46 0.40 26.11 1.52
C LYS A 46 1.76 25.90 0.84
N GLN A 47 2.46 24.81 1.15
CA GLN A 47 3.76 24.49 0.53
C GLN A 47 3.62 24.22 -0.98
N ILE A 48 2.57 23.48 -1.39
CA ILE A 48 2.26 23.22 -2.79
C ILE A 48 1.97 24.51 -3.52
N GLY A 49 1.16 25.39 -2.94
CA GLY A 49 0.85 26.69 -3.49
C GLY A 49 2.09 27.58 -3.68
N THR A 50 2.99 27.64 -2.70
CA THR A 50 4.24 28.37 -2.79
C THR A 50 5.13 27.82 -3.91
N ARG A 51 5.30 26.51 -4.03
CA ARG A 51 6.05 25.87 -5.12
C ARG A 51 5.45 26.19 -6.49
N ARG A 52 4.12 26.18 -6.58
CA ARG A 52 3.39 26.54 -7.81
C ARG A 52 3.58 28.01 -8.19
N ALA A 53 3.58 28.91 -7.21
CA ALA A 53 3.84 30.33 -7.42
C ALA A 53 5.29 30.60 -7.89
N LEU A 54 6.24 29.76 -7.47
CA LEU A 54 7.64 29.78 -7.92
C LEU A 54 7.89 29.09 -9.26
N GLY A 55 6.82 28.66 -9.97
CA GLY A 55 6.92 28.10 -11.32
C GLY A 55 6.90 26.56 -11.40
N ALA A 56 6.71 25.84 -10.30
CA ALA A 56 6.60 24.39 -10.35
C ALA A 56 5.39 23.97 -11.20
N THR A 57 5.58 23.01 -12.09
CA THR A 57 4.51 22.46 -12.93
C THR A 57 3.61 21.51 -12.13
N ARG A 58 2.44 21.17 -12.68
CA ARG A 58 1.57 20.14 -12.07
C ARG A 58 2.26 18.79 -12.02
N ALA A 59 3.05 18.47 -13.05
CA ALA A 59 3.80 17.23 -13.13
C ALA A 59 4.86 17.13 -12.01
N ASP A 60 5.53 18.23 -11.66
CA ASP A 60 6.52 18.26 -10.58
C ASP A 60 5.90 17.95 -9.23
N ILE A 61 4.69 18.48 -8.98
CA ILE A 61 3.96 18.19 -7.74
C ILE A 61 3.56 16.71 -7.67
N VAL A 62 2.99 16.14 -8.75
CA VAL A 62 2.64 14.72 -8.80
C VAL A 62 3.87 13.86 -8.62
N ARG A 63 4.96 14.15 -9.33
CA ARG A 63 6.23 13.42 -9.23
C ARG A 63 6.78 13.45 -7.81
N TYR A 64 6.71 14.57 -7.13
CA TYR A 64 7.15 14.69 -5.74
C TYR A 64 6.41 13.70 -4.83
N PHE A 65 5.07 13.67 -4.87
CA PHE A 65 4.28 12.74 -4.06
C PHE A 65 4.50 11.27 -4.45
N MET A 66 4.67 10.99 -5.74
CA MET A 66 4.95 9.63 -6.22
C MET A 66 6.30 9.13 -5.73
N VAL A 67 7.34 9.97 -5.78
CA VAL A 67 8.69 9.62 -5.28
C VAL A 67 8.69 9.46 -3.75
N GLU A 68 8.02 10.36 -3.03
CA GLU A 68 7.87 10.24 -1.57
C GLU A 68 7.21 8.91 -1.19
N ASN A 69 6.08 8.58 -1.83
CA ASN A 69 5.39 7.31 -1.60
C ASN A 69 6.23 6.10 -2.02
N TRP A 70 6.97 6.21 -3.12
CA TRP A 70 7.88 5.16 -3.58
C TRP A 70 8.92 4.81 -2.52
N LEU A 71 9.54 5.81 -1.91
CA LEU A 71 10.54 5.62 -0.84
C LEU A 71 9.92 4.97 0.40
N ILE A 72 8.76 5.48 0.85
CA ILE A 72 8.07 4.96 2.04
C ILE A 72 7.64 3.51 1.81
N THR A 73 7.02 3.21 0.66
CA THR A 73 6.57 1.87 0.32
C THR A 73 7.75 0.90 0.20
N SER A 74 8.85 1.32 -0.44
CA SER A 74 10.06 0.50 -0.57
C SER A 74 10.69 0.18 0.79
N ALA A 75 10.76 1.17 1.69
CA ALA A 75 11.24 0.95 3.06
C ALA A 75 10.33 -0.03 3.83
N GLY A 76 9.01 0.15 3.74
CA GLY A 76 8.04 -0.76 4.36
C GLY A 76 8.13 -2.18 3.82
N LEU A 77 8.28 -2.35 2.50
CA LEU A 77 8.47 -3.65 1.86
C LEU A 77 9.77 -4.33 2.29
N ALA A 78 10.87 -3.57 2.44
CA ALA A 78 12.13 -4.11 2.91
C ALA A 78 12.02 -4.66 4.34
N VAL A 79 11.39 -3.90 5.25
CA VAL A 79 11.12 -4.36 6.63
C VAL A 79 10.19 -5.57 6.63
N GLY A 80 9.12 -5.53 5.81
CA GLY A 80 8.18 -6.64 5.67
C GLY A 80 8.83 -7.91 5.12
N LEU A 81 9.77 -7.79 4.18
CA LEU A 81 10.53 -8.92 3.65
C LEU A 81 11.36 -9.60 4.74
N ILE A 82 12.10 -8.81 5.51
CA ILE A 82 12.92 -9.33 6.63
C ILE A 82 12.02 -10.05 7.64
N GLY A 83 10.90 -9.44 8.01
CA GLY A 83 9.92 -10.03 8.92
C GLY A 83 9.32 -11.35 8.39
N THR A 84 8.96 -11.39 7.11
CA THR A 84 8.36 -12.57 6.47
C THR A 84 9.36 -13.71 6.38
N VAL A 85 10.60 -13.44 5.98
CA VAL A 85 11.66 -14.46 5.90
C VAL A 85 11.99 -14.99 7.30
N GLY A 86 12.13 -14.11 8.30
CA GLY A 86 12.38 -14.48 9.68
C GLY A 86 11.25 -15.33 10.26
N LEU A 87 10.00 -14.94 10.04
CA LEU A 87 8.84 -15.68 10.51
C LEU A 87 8.72 -17.06 9.81
N ASN A 88 8.95 -17.11 8.51
CA ASN A 88 8.92 -18.36 7.75
C ASN A 88 9.98 -19.34 8.26
N TRP A 89 11.19 -18.86 8.53
CA TRP A 89 12.26 -19.66 9.13
C TRP A 89 11.90 -20.15 10.54
N PHE A 90 11.35 -19.28 11.38
CA PHE A 90 10.91 -19.61 12.74
C PHE A 90 9.80 -20.68 12.76
N LEU A 91 8.80 -20.54 11.89
CA LEU A 91 7.70 -21.50 11.78
C LEU A 91 8.16 -22.87 11.28
N ASP A 92 9.06 -22.89 10.30
CA ASP A 92 9.63 -24.13 9.77
C ASP A 92 10.43 -24.90 10.84
N THR A 93 11.20 -24.18 11.68
CA THR A 93 12.03 -24.80 12.72
C THR A 93 11.25 -25.25 13.94
N GLN A 94 10.16 -24.58 14.32
CA GLN A 94 9.41 -24.87 15.53
C GLN A 94 8.18 -25.76 15.31
N TYR A 95 7.55 -25.66 14.15
CA TYR A 95 6.24 -26.28 13.90
C TYR A 95 6.22 -27.23 12.70
N GLU A 96 7.35 -27.46 12.04
CA GLU A 96 7.45 -28.29 10.82
C GLU A 96 6.41 -27.90 9.75
N VAL A 97 6.01 -26.62 9.73
CA VAL A 97 5.09 -26.09 8.73
C VAL A 97 5.85 -25.95 7.42
N GLY A 98 5.39 -26.62 6.38
CA GLY A 98 6.04 -26.62 5.07
C GLY A 98 6.38 -25.21 4.60
N ARG A 99 7.60 -25.05 4.07
CA ARG A 99 8.11 -23.74 3.59
C ARG A 99 7.23 -23.15 2.52
N VAL A 100 6.85 -21.89 2.72
CA VAL A 100 6.17 -21.14 1.66
C VAL A 100 7.15 -20.90 0.52
N PRO A 101 6.79 -21.23 -0.73
CA PRO A 101 7.67 -20.99 -1.88
C PRO A 101 8.05 -19.53 -2.00
N LEU A 102 9.35 -19.25 -2.02
CA LEU A 102 9.90 -17.88 -1.99
C LEU A 102 9.45 -16.99 -3.17
N TRP A 103 8.97 -17.59 -4.27
CA TRP A 103 8.51 -16.83 -5.42
C TRP A 103 7.22 -16.03 -5.17
N TYR A 104 6.42 -16.37 -4.15
CA TYR A 104 5.26 -15.57 -3.74
C TYR A 104 5.66 -14.20 -3.18
N LEU A 105 6.84 -14.09 -2.58
CA LEU A 105 7.34 -12.84 -2.00
C LEU A 105 7.49 -11.74 -3.04
N PRO A 106 8.25 -11.91 -4.14
CA PRO A 106 8.41 -10.85 -5.12
C PRO A 106 7.09 -10.49 -5.83
N VAL A 107 6.20 -11.47 -6.04
CA VAL A 107 4.88 -11.22 -6.64
C VAL A 107 4.02 -10.37 -5.70
N GLY A 108 3.95 -10.72 -4.43
CA GLY A 108 3.22 -9.96 -3.41
C GLY A 108 3.79 -8.55 -3.22
N MET A 109 5.12 -8.43 -3.14
CA MET A 109 5.80 -7.14 -3.04
C MET A 109 5.51 -6.24 -4.23
N MET A 110 5.56 -6.76 -5.45
CA MET A 110 5.25 -6.01 -6.66
C MET A 110 3.79 -5.57 -6.69
N ALA A 111 2.86 -6.45 -6.32
CA ALA A 111 1.44 -6.12 -6.23
C ALA A 111 1.18 -5.00 -5.21
N LEU A 112 1.73 -5.09 -4.00
CA LEU A 112 1.60 -4.07 -2.97
C LEU A 112 2.23 -2.74 -3.40
N TRP A 113 3.36 -2.79 -4.09
CA TRP A 113 4.04 -1.62 -4.58
C TRP A 113 3.21 -0.88 -5.64
N ILE A 114 2.67 -1.60 -6.61
CA ILE A 114 1.78 -1.05 -7.64
C ILE A 114 0.51 -0.47 -7.00
N LEU A 115 -0.12 -1.20 -6.09
CA LEU A 115 -1.33 -0.72 -5.38
C LEU A 115 -1.04 0.55 -4.59
N GLY A 116 0.09 0.63 -3.88
CA GLY A 116 0.50 1.83 -3.17
C GLY A 116 0.67 3.04 -4.08
N GLN A 117 1.30 2.86 -5.27
CA GLN A 117 1.45 3.94 -6.23
C GLN A 117 0.10 4.40 -6.81
N LEU A 118 -0.78 3.46 -7.14
CA LEU A 118 -2.12 3.77 -7.65
C LEU A 118 -2.96 4.52 -6.61
N ALA A 119 -2.89 4.11 -5.34
CA ALA A 119 -3.64 4.75 -4.25
C ALA A 119 -3.26 6.22 -4.06
N VAL A 120 -1.98 6.57 -4.25
CA VAL A 120 -1.48 7.95 -4.09
C VAL A 120 -1.68 8.79 -5.36
N LEU A 121 -1.79 8.17 -6.53
CA LEU A 121 -1.90 8.88 -7.80
C LEU A 121 -3.10 9.83 -7.85
N LEU A 122 -4.25 9.39 -7.37
CA LEU A 122 -5.48 10.19 -7.38
C LEU A 122 -5.39 11.44 -6.48
N PRO A 123 -5.02 11.34 -5.20
CA PRO A 123 -4.83 12.50 -4.34
C PRO A 123 -3.70 13.42 -4.82
N ALA A 124 -2.60 12.86 -5.35
CA ALA A 124 -1.50 13.65 -5.91
C ALA A 124 -1.94 14.49 -7.12
N ARG A 125 -2.73 13.94 -8.03
CA ARG A 125 -3.31 14.69 -9.16
C ARG A 125 -4.25 15.80 -8.69
N ARG A 126 -5.05 15.57 -7.66
CA ARG A 126 -5.91 16.60 -7.09
C ARG A 126 -5.11 17.71 -6.42
N ALA A 127 -4.03 17.35 -5.71
CA ALA A 127 -3.09 18.31 -5.12
C ALA A 127 -2.47 19.23 -6.18
N ALA A 128 -2.07 18.68 -7.32
CA ALA A 128 -1.48 19.42 -8.42
C ALA A 128 -2.44 20.44 -9.07
N ASN A 129 -3.75 20.29 -8.89
CA ASN A 129 -4.77 21.18 -9.43
C ASN A 129 -5.12 22.37 -8.51
N ILE A 130 -4.47 22.49 -7.33
CA ILE A 130 -4.71 23.62 -6.42
C ILE A 130 -4.23 24.92 -7.09
N PRO A 131 -5.12 25.94 -7.22
CA PRO A 131 -4.75 27.22 -7.81
C PRO A 131 -3.72 27.95 -6.93
N PRO A 132 -2.68 28.59 -7.52
CA PRO A 132 -1.67 29.36 -6.77
C PRO A 132 -2.26 30.49 -5.91
N ALA A 133 -3.34 31.09 -6.38
CA ALA A 133 -4.02 32.20 -5.70
C ALA A 133 -4.58 31.87 -4.32
N LEU A 134 -4.84 30.60 -4.02
CA LEU A 134 -5.32 30.17 -2.69
C LEU A 134 -4.19 30.07 -1.65
N ALA A 135 -2.94 30.06 -2.06
CA ALA A 135 -1.80 30.02 -1.18
C ALA A 135 -1.45 31.37 -0.56
N THR A 136 -1.86 32.46 -1.20
CA THR A 136 -1.59 33.86 -0.77
C THR A 136 -2.71 34.46 0.05
N ARG A 137 -3.87 33.82 0.12
CA ARG A 137 -4.99 34.26 0.95
C ARG A 137 -4.86 33.66 2.36
N SER A 138 -3.91 34.16 3.12
CA SER A 138 -3.90 34.00 4.57
C SER A 138 -4.76 35.12 5.15
N VAL A 139 -5.93 34.79 5.59
CA VAL A 139 -6.61 35.53 6.65
C VAL A 139 -6.38 34.79 7.92
#